data_e21c0a97b4001ef11b2fb909b8ab0969
#
_entry.id   e21c0a97b4001ef11b2fb909b8ab0969
#
_cell.length_a   1.000
_cell.length_b   1.000
_cell.length_c   1.000
_cell.angle_alpha   90.00
_cell.angle_beta   90.00
_cell.angle_gamma   90.00
#
_symmetry.space_group_name_H-M   'P 1'
#
loop_
_entity.id
_entity.type
_entity.pdbx_description
1 polymer ?
#
loop_
_entity_poly.entity_id
_entity_poly.type
_entity_poly.pdbx_seq_one_letter_code
_entity_poly.pdbx_strand_id
1 'polypeptide(L)'
;MKNKNLFVTTKKEIVYQNEWSSVTKTNIENENLKKEIFTTNFGKRSAVIVYADEKVLLTKQYRLLIDNFSWEIPGGRAKDFESFEEAASRECEEETGYRCISLSPLISFQPGLETLNNPTEIFLCRDFEKNETSENSETVESLWFPLKEIKELLKDGFFLDSLTIIGLQAIFLKDI
;
A
#
# COMPACT_ATOMS: atom_id res chain seq x y z
N MET A 1 -16.30 -17.37 29.54
CA MET A 1 -15.17 -18.33 29.37
C MET A 1 -13.93 -17.52 29.01
N LYS A 2 -12.88 -17.50 29.86
CA LYS A 2 -11.58 -16.89 29.50
C LYS A 2 -11.00 -17.70 28.36
N ASN A 3 -10.66 -17.05 27.25
CA ASN A 3 -10.06 -17.70 26.08
C ASN A 3 -8.66 -18.22 26.49
N LYS A 4 -8.56 -19.52 26.80
CA LYS A 4 -7.32 -20.18 27.29
C LYS A 4 -6.16 -20.19 26.27
N ASN A 5 -6.40 -19.70 25.04
CA ASN A 5 -5.42 -19.68 23.95
C ASN A 5 -4.81 -18.30 23.67
N LEU A 6 -5.11 -17.29 24.47
CA LEU A 6 -4.49 -15.97 24.27
C LEU A 6 -3.05 -15.96 24.78
N PHE A 7 -2.14 -15.51 23.91
CA PHE A 7 -0.75 -15.26 24.28
C PHE A 7 -0.62 -13.97 25.07
N VAL A 8 0.30 -13.97 26.03
CA VAL A 8 0.71 -12.77 26.76
C VAL A 8 2.10 -12.38 26.30
N THR A 9 2.30 -11.10 26.02
CA THR A 9 3.61 -10.54 25.72
C THR A 9 4.42 -10.43 27.01
N THR A 10 5.57 -11.08 27.07
CA THR A 10 6.46 -11.06 28.24
C THR A 10 7.66 -10.13 28.07
N LYS A 11 8.13 -9.94 26.82
CA LYS A 11 9.21 -9.02 26.49
C LYS A 11 9.05 -8.51 25.07
N LYS A 12 9.39 -7.23 24.86
CA LYS A 12 9.44 -6.61 23.55
C LYS A 12 10.71 -5.76 23.45
N GLU A 13 11.49 -5.94 22.39
CA GLU A 13 12.73 -5.19 22.15
C GLU A 13 12.92 -4.93 20.65
N ILE A 14 13.45 -3.75 20.30
CA ILE A 14 13.86 -3.43 18.93
C ILE A 14 15.26 -4.01 18.75
N VAL A 15 15.40 -4.93 17.78
CA VAL A 15 16.67 -5.60 17.47
C VAL A 15 17.36 -5.04 16.22
N TYR A 16 16.64 -4.28 15.41
CA TYR A 16 17.17 -3.53 14.28
C TYR A 16 16.32 -2.30 14.02
N GLN A 17 16.95 -1.19 13.63
CA GLN A 17 16.25 0.03 13.23
C GLN A 17 17.11 0.86 12.27
N ASN A 18 16.47 1.42 11.25
CA ASN A 18 16.99 2.47 10.39
C ASN A 18 15.89 3.53 10.16
N GLU A 19 16.09 4.47 9.24
CA GLU A 19 15.12 5.52 8.90
C GLU A 19 13.83 4.99 8.25
N TRP A 20 13.87 3.81 7.63
CA TRP A 20 12.78 3.23 6.85
C TRP A 20 11.99 2.16 7.59
N SER A 21 12.65 1.44 8.51
CA SER A 21 12.03 0.27 9.13
C SER A 21 12.65 -0.06 10.49
N SER A 22 11.91 -0.82 11.28
CA SER A 22 12.43 -1.44 12.48
C SER A 22 12.03 -2.91 12.58
N VAL A 23 12.88 -3.74 13.21
CA VAL A 23 12.55 -5.12 13.54
C VAL A 23 12.42 -5.24 15.04
N THR A 24 11.26 -5.70 15.48
CA THR A 24 10.96 -5.93 16.90
C THR A 24 10.90 -7.42 17.18
N LYS A 25 11.66 -7.87 18.15
CA LYS A 25 11.55 -9.19 18.77
C LYS A 25 10.52 -9.13 19.89
N THR A 26 9.51 -9.96 19.84
CA THR A 26 8.46 -10.07 20.86
C THR A 26 8.41 -11.49 21.39
N ASN A 27 8.60 -11.64 22.71
CA ASN A 27 8.42 -12.93 23.39
C ASN A 27 6.98 -13.02 23.87
N ILE A 28 6.29 -14.06 23.44
CA ILE A 28 4.91 -14.35 23.82
C ILE A 28 4.84 -15.72 24.49
N GLU A 29 3.93 -15.86 25.44
CA GLU A 29 3.70 -17.14 26.11
C GLU A 29 2.23 -17.35 26.46
N ASN A 30 1.85 -18.61 26.53
CA ASN A 30 0.62 -19.08 27.17
C ASN A 30 0.93 -20.31 28.02
N GLU A 31 -0.08 -20.97 28.56
CA GLU A 31 0.08 -22.15 29.44
C GLU A 31 0.88 -23.30 28.79
N ASN A 32 0.88 -23.39 27.44
CA ASN A 32 1.42 -24.54 26.71
C ASN A 32 2.62 -24.23 25.82
N LEU A 33 2.85 -22.94 25.50
CA LEU A 33 3.82 -22.55 24.47
C LEU A 33 4.50 -21.23 24.81
N LYS A 34 5.83 -21.19 24.58
CA LYS A 34 6.63 -19.97 24.52
C LYS A 34 7.14 -19.79 23.09
N LYS A 35 6.98 -18.60 22.52
CA LYS A 35 7.38 -18.30 21.14
C LYS A 35 8.06 -16.94 21.07
N GLU A 36 9.07 -16.83 20.22
CA GLU A 36 9.67 -15.57 19.80
C GLU A 36 9.12 -15.21 18.41
N ILE A 37 8.64 -13.97 18.25
CA ILE A 37 8.15 -13.44 16.98
C ILE A 37 8.99 -12.23 16.62
N PHE A 38 9.44 -12.18 15.38
CA PHE A 38 10.12 -11.04 14.79
C PHE A 38 9.16 -10.33 13.85
N THR A 39 8.82 -9.08 14.18
CA THR A 39 7.93 -8.26 13.38
C THR A 39 8.70 -7.11 12.76
N THR A 40 8.65 -6.99 11.43
CA THR A 40 9.18 -5.83 10.72
C THR A 40 8.11 -4.76 10.62
N ASN A 41 8.44 -3.54 11.03
CA ASN A 41 7.56 -2.38 10.95
C ASN A 41 8.05 -1.43 9.84
N PHE A 42 7.21 -1.21 8.82
CA PHE A 42 7.43 -0.24 7.74
C PHE A 42 6.56 1.02 7.88
N GLY A 43 5.81 1.13 8.98
CA GLY A 43 4.88 2.24 9.18
C GLY A 43 3.61 2.10 8.36
N LYS A 44 2.85 3.18 8.28
CA LYS A 44 1.62 3.26 7.48
C LYS A 44 1.95 3.34 5.99
N ARG A 45 1.15 2.70 5.14
CA ARG A 45 1.23 2.80 3.69
C ARG A 45 -0.13 3.24 3.12
N SER A 46 -0.11 4.09 2.13
CA SER A 46 -1.32 4.56 1.48
C SER A 46 -1.17 4.57 -0.03
N ALA A 47 -2.28 4.39 -0.74
CA ALA A 47 -2.32 4.48 -2.19
C ALA A 47 -3.68 4.99 -2.67
N VAL A 48 -3.76 5.34 -3.93
CA VAL A 48 -4.99 5.81 -4.55
C VAL A 48 -5.22 5.20 -5.93
N ILE A 49 -6.47 4.85 -6.21
CA ILE A 49 -6.96 4.58 -7.55
C ILE A 49 -7.50 5.89 -8.11
N VAL A 50 -6.81 6.49 -9.05
CA VAL A 50 -7.33 7.64 -9.81
C VAL A 50 -8.12 7.10 -10.99
N TYR A 51 -9.42 7.41 -11.02
CA TYR A 51 -10.37 6.82 -11.95
C TYR A 51 -11.14 7.89 -12.73
N ALA A 52 -11.12 7.79 -14.05
CA ALA A 52 -11.91 8.63 -14.96
C ALA A 52 -12.18 7.89 -16.29
N ASP A 53 -13.34 8.11 -16.89
CA ASP A 53 -13.70 7.61 -18.22
C ASP A 53 -13.42 6.10 -18.42
N GLU A 54 -13.79 5.29 -17.43
CA GLU A 54 -13.50 3.84 -17.39
C GLU A 54 -12.02 3.48 -17.51
N LYS A 55 -11.13 4.36 -17.00
CA LYS A 55 -9.69 4.17 -16.96
C LYS A 55 -9.16 4.40 -15.57
N VAL A 56 -8.03 3.74 -15.26
CA VAL A 56 -7.24 3.95 -14.05
C VAL A 56 -5.87 4.46 -14.44
N LEU A 57 -5.36 5.44 -13.71
CA LEU A 57 -4.01 5.95 -13.84
C LEU A 57 -3.05 5.01 -13.12
N LEU A 58 -2.04 4.53 -13.85
CA LEU A 58 -0.93 3.73 -13.30
C LEU A 58 0.39 4.43 -13.54
N THR A 59 1.34 4.17 -12.65
CA THR A 59 2.73 4.64 -12.70
C THR A 59 3.65 3.50 -13.03
N LYS A 60 4.71 3.77 -13.78
CA LYS A 60 5.76 2.81 -14.11
C LYS A 60 7.01 3.10 -13.29
N GLN A 61 7.41 2.18 -12.45
CA GLN A 61 8.54 2.33 -11.54
C GLN A 61 9.53 1.17 -11.71
N TYR A 62 10.83 1.45 -11.65
CA TYR A 62 11.85 0.42 -11.58
C TYR A 62 11.88 -0.20 -10.17
N ARG A 63 11.84 -1.52 -10.10
CA ARG A 63 11.87 -2.25 -8.84
C ARG A 63 13.08 -3.18 -8.76
N LEU A 64 14.01 -2.84 -7.88
CA LEU A 64 15.28 -3.55 -7.72
C LEU A 64 15.11 -5.06 -7.47
N LEU A 65 14.12 -5.45 -6.66
CA LEU A 65 13.92 -6.86 -6.30
C LEU A 65 13.53 -7.77 -7.47
N ILE A 66 12.94 -7.20 -8.51
CA ILE A 66 12.59 -7.94 -9.73
C ILE A 66 13.51 -7.57 -10.91
N ASP A 67 14.45 -6.63 -10.71
CA ASP A 67 15.35 -6.08 -11.73
C ASP A 67 14.58 -5.69 -13.01
N ASN A 68 13.41 -5.07 -12.84
CA ASN A 68 12.52 -4.71 -13.94
C ASN A 68 11.58 -3.57 -13.56
N PHE A 69 10.83 -3.09 -14.56
CA PHE A 69 9.75 -2.12 -14.35
C PHE A 69 8.46 -2.82 -13.92
N SER A 70 7.74 -2.18 -13.01
CA SER A 70 6.40 -2.56 -12.55
C SER A 70 5.42 -1.43 -12.83
N TRP A 71 4.22 -1.77 -13.28
CA TRP A 71 3.10 -0.84 -13.35
C TRP A 71 2.29 -0.94 -12.07
N GLU A 72 2.14 0.18 -11.39
CA GLU A 72 1.57 0.25 -10.04
C GLU A 72 0.55 1.39 -9.91
N ILE A 73 -0.36 1.29 -8.96
CA ILE A 73 -1.15 2.43 -8.53
C ILE A 73 -0.26 3.39 -7.75
N PRO A 74 -0.44 4.71 -7.87
CA PRO A 74 0.35 5.67 -7.10
C PRO A 74 0.14 5.48 -5.59
N GLY A 75 1.23 5.52 -4.84
CA GLY A 75 1.20 5.37 -3.39
C GLY A 75 2.53 5.03 -2.76
N GLY A 76 2.63 5.29 -1.46
CA GLY A 76 3.85 5.12 -0.70
C GLY A 76 3.65 5.14 0.81
N ARG A 77 4.72 5.45 1.54
CA ARG A 77 4.73 5.51 3.00
C ARG A 77 4.16 6.85 3.49
N ALA A 78 3.23 6.80 4.44
CA ALA A 78 2.84 8.00 5.16
C ALA A 78 4.00 8.52 6.03
N LYS A 79 4.25 9.83 5.98
CA LYS A 79 5.19 10.53 6.88
C LYS A 79 4.65 10.53 8.32
N ASP A 80 5.53 10.81 9.28
CA ASP A 80 5.11 10.99 10.66
C ASP A 80 4.05 12.10 10.74
N PHE A 81 2.98 11.84 11.52
CA PHE A 81 1.82 12.72 11.69
C PHE A 81 0.90 12.89 10.46
N GLU A 82 1.22 12.30 9.33
CA GLU A 82 0.38 12.28 8.14
C GLU A 82 -0.73 11.23 8.29
N SER A 83 -1.96 11.58 7.92
CA SER A 83 -3.05 10.63 7.77
C SER A 83 -2.83 9.75 6.54
N PHE A 84 -3.58 8.65 6.41
CA PHE A 84 -3.54 7.84 5.19
C PHE A 84 -4.02 8.62 3.97
N GLU A 85 -5.04 9.45 4.14
CA GLU A 85 -5.63 10.26 3.07
C GLU A 85 -4.66 11.33 2.56
N GLU A 86 -3.99 12.04 3.48
CA GLU A 86 -2.95 13.03 3.14
C GLU A 86 -1.78 12.37 2.40
N ALA A 87 -1.33 11.20 2.88
CA ALA A 87 -0.27 10.43 2.22
C ALA A 87 -0.67 9.99 0.81
N ALA A 88 -1.88 9.44 0.62
CA ALA A 88 -2.38 9.03 -0.69
C ALA A 88 -2.42 10.19 -1.68
N SER A 89 -2.91 11.36 -1.24
CA SER A 89 -2.99 12.56 -2.10
C SER A 89 -1.61 13.09 -2.47
N ARG A 90 -0.67 13.15 -1.51
CA ARG A 90 0.71 13.60 -1.73
C ARG A 90 1.45 12.67 -2.69
N GLU A 91 1.44 11.36 -2.45
CA GLU A 91 2.10 10.37 -3.30
C GLU A 91 1.53 10.40 -4.73
N CYS A 92 0.21 10.55 -4.88
CA CYS A 92 -0.41 10.70 -6.19
C CYS A 92 0.14 11.91 -6.95
N GLU A 93 0.22 13.07 -6.28
CA GLU A 93 0.73 14.30 -6.90
C GLU A 93 2.22 14.17 -7.22
N GLU A 94 3.02 13.64 -6.28
CA GLU A 94 4.47 13.44 -6.45
C GLU A 94 4.79 12.45 -7.59
N GLU A 95 4.02 11.37 -7.74
CA GLU A 95 4.29 10.33 -8.74
C GLU A 95 3.64 10.57 -10.11
N THR A 96 2.54 11.30 -10.17
CA THR A 96 1.73 11.40 -11.40
C THR A 96 1.52 12.82 -11.91
N GLY A 97 1.73 13.82 -11.06
CA GLY A 97 1.32 15.20 -11.30
C GLY A 97 -0.19 15.43 -11.19
N TYR A 98 -0.97 14.45 -10.73
CA TYR A 98 -2.40 14.62 -10.48
C TYR A 98 -2.67 14.80 -8.99
N ARG A 99 -3.27 15.94 -8.64
CA ARG A 99 -3.71 16.26 -7.28
C ARG A 99 -5.14 15.77 -7.08
N CYS A 100 -5.35 14.92 -6.09
CA CYS A 100 -6.69 14.49 -5.69
C CYS A 100 -7.42 15.61 -4.94
N ILE A 101 -8.62 15.98 -5.40
CA ILE A 101 -9.48 16.98 -4.75
C ILE A 101 -10.32 16.31 -3.66
N SER A 102 -10.81 15.10 -3.93
CA SER A 102 -11.56 14.31 -2.97
C SER A 102 -11.16 12.85 -3.03
N LEU A 103 -11.07 12.23 -1.86
CA LEU A 103 -10.75 10.82 -1.70
C LEU A 103 -11.89 10.11 -0.97
N SER A 104 -12.23 8.92 -1.43
CA SER A 104 -13.15 8.03 -0.72
C SER A 104 -12.44 6.72 -0.36
N PRO A 105 -12.59 6.20 0.88
CA PRO A 105 -11.97 4.94 1.27
C PRO A 105 -12.43 3.79 0.38
N LEU A 106 -11.47 3.06 -0.20
CA LEU A 106 -11.76 1.90 -1.05
C LEU A 106 -11.57 0.59 -0.29
N ILE A 107 -10.41 0.36 0.30
CA ILE A 107 -10.11 -0.84 1.08
C ILE A 107 -8.98 -0.58 2.08
N SER A 108 -9.06 -1.23 3.24
CA SER A 108 -8.00 -1.24 4.25
C SER A 108 -7.58 -2.67 4.54
N PHE A 109 -6.29 -2.91 4.70
CA PHE A 109 -5.77 -4.23 5.00
C PHE A 109 -4.41 -4.17 5.70
N GLN A 110 -3.98 -5.34 6.21
CA GLN A 110 -2.68 -5.56 6.81
C GLN A 110 -1.98 -6.64 5.99
N PRO A 111 -0.84 -6.35 5.33
CA PRO A 111 -0.18 -7.30 4.42
C PRO A 111 0.29 -8.59 5.09
N GLY A 112 0.67 -8.51 6.37
CA GLY A 112 1.13 -9.67 7.11
C GLY A 112 0.75 -9.56 8.58
N LEU A 113 -0.12 -10.45 9.07
CA LEU A 113 -0.67 -10.35 10.43
C LEU A 113 0.29 -10.77 11.54
N GLU A 114 1.35 -11.52 11.24
CA GLU A 114 2.28 -12.01 12.25
C GLU A 114 3.65 -11.31 12.19
N THR A 115 4.18 -11.10 10.99
CA THR A 115 5.58 -10.71 10.79
C THR A 115 5.78 -9.32 10.20
N LEU A 116 4.71 -8.73 9.66
CA LEU A 116 4.79 -7.47 8.94
C LEU A 116 3.76 -6.46 9.49
N ASN A 117 4.27 -5.39 10.10
CA ASN A 117 3.44 -4.25 10.52
C ASN A 117 3.54 -3.15 9.47
N ASN A 118 2.55 -3.10 8.59
CA ASN A 118 2.45 -2.13 7.52
C ASN A 118 0.98 -1.88 7.19
N PRO A 119 0.20 -1.30 8.13
CA PRO A 119 -1.21 -1.02 7.90
C PRO A 119 -1.37 -0.18 6.64
N THR A 120 -2.25 -0.60 5.76
CA THR A 120 -2.39 -0.06 4.41
C THR A 120 -3.83 0.34 4.14
N GLU A 121 -4.01 1.53 3.58
CA GLU A 121 -5.30 2.02 3.08
C GLU A 121 -5.19 2.43 1.63
N ILE A 122 -6.17 2.04 0.83
CA ILE A 122 -6.31 2.45 -0.57
C ILE A 122 -7.57 3.28 -0.71
N PHE A 123 -7.46 4.40 -1.42
CA PHE A 123 -8.54 5.33 -1.69
C PHE A 123 -8.94 5.29 -3.16
N LEU A 124 -10.13 5.78 -3.45
CA LEU A 124 -10.62 6.07 -4.80
C LEU A 124 -10.69 7.58 -4.98
N CYS A 125 -10.11 8.08 -6.05
CA CYS A 125 -10.17 9.47 -6.49
C CYS A 125 -10.88 9.56 -7.84
N ARG A 126 -11.96 10.35 -7.93
CA ARG A 126 -12.68 10.65 -9.16
C ARG A 126 -12.67 12.13 -9.51
N ASP A 127 -12.27 12.96 -8.55
CA ASP A 127 -12.19 14.40 -8.67
C ASP A 127 -10.74 14.84 -8.45
N PHE A 128 -10.06 15.25 -9.50
CA PHE A 128 -8.64 15.54 -9.50
C PHE A 128 -8.28 16.64 -10.49
N GLU A 129 -7.19 17.31 -10.24
CA GLU A 129 -6.60 18.34 -11.10
C GLU A 129 -5.20 17.93 -11.54
N LYS A 130 -4.80 18.29 -12.76
CA LYS A 130 -3.43 18.09 -13.21
C LYS A 130 -2.57 19.27 -12.78
N ASN A 131 -1.50 18.99 -12.07
CA ASN A 131 -0.47 19.96 -11.70
C ASN A 131 0.73 19.81 -12.67
N GLU A 132 0.89 20.77 -13.59
CA GLU A 132 1.93 20.73 -14.61
C GLU A 132 3.35 21.03 -14.05
N THR A 133 3.44 21.49 -12.80
CA THR A 133 4.72 21.86 -12.16
C THR A 133 5.29 20.78 -11.25
N SER A 134 4.64 19.65 -11.12
CA SER A 134 5.12 18.53 -10.30
C SER A 134 6.37 17.91 -10.93
N GLU A 135 7.50 17.99 -10.23
CA GLU A 135 8.73 17.29 -10.59
C GLU A 135 8.65 15.85 -10.09
N ASN A 136 8.62 14.91 -11.02
CA ASN A 136 8.55 13.48 -10.75
C ASN A 136 9.96 12.87 -10.83
N SER A 137 10.47 12.37 -9.69
CA SER A 137 11.85 11.83 -9.61
C SER A 137 11.92 10.30 -9.63
N GLU A 138 10.85 9.59 -9.29
CA GLU A 138 10.84 8.12 -9.12
C GLU A 138 10.05 7.40 -10.21
N THR A 139 9.04 8.04 -10.77
CA THR A 139 8.17 7.48 -11.81
C THR A 139 8.75 7.75 -13.19
N VAL A 140 8.93 6.69 -13.98
CA VAL A 140 9.43 6.80 -15.36
C VAL A 140 8.32 7.28 -16.30
N GLU A 141 7.09 6.84 -16.06
CA GLU A 141 5.93 7.08 -16.94
C GLU A 141 4.62 6.91 -16.15
N SER A 142 3.59 7.68 -16.50
CA SER A 142 2.23 7.51 -15.99
C SER A 142 1.27 7.42 -17.16
N LEU A 143 0.42 6.37 -17.18
CA LEU A 143 -0.54 6.12 -18.26
C LEU A 143 -1.92 5.74 -17.73
N TRP A 144 -2.94 6.08 -18.51
CA TRP A 144 -4.32 5.71 -18.27
C TRP A 144 -4.66 4.36 -18.93
N PHE A 145 -4.92 3.34 -18.11
CA PHE A 145 -5.28 1.99 -18.54
C PHE A 145 -6.79 1.80 -18.52
N PRO A 146 -7.42 1.37 -19.64
CA PRO A 146 -8.83 1.03 -19.65
C PRO A 146 -9.15 -0.13 -18.68
N LEU A 147 -10.27 -0.05 -17.95
CA LEU A 147 -10.68 -1.13 -17.02
C LEU A 147 -10.77 -2.51 -17.69
N LYS A 148 -11.21 -2.54 -18.95
CA LYS A 148 -11.27 -3.79 -19.71
C LYS A 148 -9.89 -4.43 -19.88
N GLU A 149 -8.87 -3.63 -20.15
CA GLU A 149 -7.49 -4.08 -20.29
C GLU A 149 -6.93 -4.52 -18.93
N ILE A 150 -7.14 -3.73 -17.87
CA ILE A 150 -6.73 -4.07 -16.50
C ILE A 150 -7.28 -5.43 -16.09
N LYS A 151 -8.54 -5.73 -16.43
CA LYS A 151 -9.15 -7.03 -16.11
C LYS A 151 -8.43 -8.21 -16.74
N GLU A 152 -8.00 -8.08 -17.99
CA GLU A 152 -7.22 -9.14 -18.66
C GLU A 152 -5.80 -9.22 -18.10
N LEU A 153 -5.13 -8.08 -17.89
CA LEU A 153 -3.79 -8.03 -17.27
C LEU A 153 -3.77 -8.64 -15.86
N LEU A 154 -4.83 -8.45 -15.05
CA LEU A 154 -4.96 -9.11 -13.75
C LEU A 154 -5.07 -10.63 -13.86
N LYS A 155 -5.84 -11.15 -14.85
CA LYS A 155 -5.97 -12.59 -15.09
C LYS A 155 -4.66 -13.22 -15.53
N ASP A 156 -3.88 -12.50 -16.33
CA ASP A 156 -2.60 -12.96 -16.87
C ASP A 156 -1.44 -12.81 -15.88
N GLY A 157 -1.70 -12.26 -14.66
CA GLY A 157 -0.68 -12.08 -13.63
C GLY A 157 0.36 -11.02 -13.98
N PHE A 158 -0.01 -10.03 -14.78
CA PHE A 158 0.89 -8.95 -15.22
C PHE A 158 1.36 -8.06 -14.06
N PHE A 159 0.46 -7.76 -13.10
CA PHE A 159 0.78 -6.95 -11.95
C PHE A 159 1.47 -7.78 -10.87
N LEU A 160 2.57 -7.29 -10.35
CA LEU A 160 3.38 -7.98 -9.32
C LEU A 160 3.26 -7.32 -7.94
N ASP A 161 2.95 -6.02 -7.89
CA ASP A 161 2.78 -5.30 -6.63
C ASP A 161 1.45 -5.65 -5.96
N SER A 162 1.52 -6.07 -4.71
CA SER A 162 0.34 -6.48 -3.93
C SER A 162 -0.67 -5.34 -3.71
N LEU A 163 -0.17 -4.11 -3.53
CA LEU A 163 -1.01 -2.93 -3.34
C LEU A 163 -1.86 -2.67 -4.59
N THR A 164 -1.22 -2.73 -5.74
CA THR A 164 -1.85 -2.58 -7.06
C THR A 164 -2.88 -3.67 -7.32
N ILE A 165 -2.52 -4.93 -7.10
CA ILE A 165 -3.43 -6.07 -7.29
C ILE A 165 -4.68 -5.93 -6.43
N ILE A 166 -4.51 -5.64 -5.12
CA ILE A 166 -5.61 -5.51 -4.17
C ILE A 166 -6.50 -4.31 -4.54
N GLY A 167 -5.90 -3.16 -4.86
CA GLY A 167 -6.64 -1.96 -5.24
C GLY A 167 -7.46 -2.15 -6.52
N LEU A 168 -6.84 -2.69 -7.57
CA LEU A 168 -7.51 -2.98 -8.83
C LEU A 168 -8.63 -4.03 -8.69
N GLN A 169 -8.41 -5.09 -7.91
CA GLN A 169 -9.46 -6.06 -7.62
C GLN A 169 -10.63 -5.45 -6.84
N ALA A 170 -10.35 -4.54 -5.90
CA ALA A 170 -11.39 -3.88 -5.13
C ALA A 170 -12.35 -3.04 -5.97
N ILE A 171 -11.88 -2.45 -7.08
CA ILE A 171 -12.74 -1.74 -8.05
C ILE A 171 -13.77 -2.71 -8.64
N PHE A 172 -13.33 -3.86 -9.14
CA PHE A 172 -14.20 -4.84 -9.77
C PHE A 172 -15.19 -5.48 -8.79
N LEU A 173 -14.77 -5.68 -7.53
CA LEU A 173 -15.65 -6.24 -6.48
C LEU A 173 -16.71 -5.26 -5.99
N LYS A 174 -16.49 -3.96 -6.16
CA LYS A 174 -17.45 -2.91 -5.74
C LYS A 174 -18.25 -2.35 -6.90
N ASP A 175 -18.14 -2.94 -8.10
CA ASP A 175 -18.86 -2.51 -9.32
C ASP A 175 -18.65 -1.01 -9.62
N ILE A 176 -17.39 -0.55 -9.47
CA ILE A 176 -17.00 0.85 -9.68
C ILE A 176 -16.67 1.11 -11.14
#